data_06ed86e39ca4bec80d92fc8821d588d1
#
_entry.id   06ed86e39ca4bec80d92fc8821d588d1
#
_cell.length_a   1.000
_cell.length_b   1.000
_cell.length_c   1.000
_cell.angle_alpha   90.00
_cell.angle_beta   90.00
_cell.angle_gamma   90.00
#
_symmetry.space_group_name_H-M   'P 1'
#
loop_
_entity.id
_entity.type
_entity.pdbx_description
1 polymer ?
#
loop_
_entity_poly.entity_id
_entity_poly.type
_entity_poly.pdbx_seq_one_letter_code
_entity_poly.pdbx_strand_id
1 'polypeptide(L)'
;MLLPLALLHLSGYSSAALRESWLVEYVLMQWEPYALPVLVLLLIAAILWSIGRIRSLELPWRGGATLIFAEALCWAVVLGPLLSFLRSAINVELLPLLVTGVGESLSVHAKLSIAAGAGLYEELAFRVVVLGGLAMLLRAFFLNFFSDVIARKVGFAIALFTSAILFAVAHGMMGDQSAFETGPLVYRSLAGIAFGLLFWFRGLAICAYTHFAYDAILLIKLD
;
A
#
# COMPACT_ATOMS: atom_id res chain seq x y z
N MET A 1 -9.58 11.92 -2.69
CA MET A 1 -9.99 10.55 -3.07
C MET A 1 -9.64 9.49 -2.03
N LEU A 2 -8.58 9.62 -1.25
CA LEU A 2 -8.20 8.65 -0.19
C LEU A 2 -8.94 8.83 1.15
N LEU A 3 -9.73 9.90 1.29
CA LEU A 3 -10.49 10.20 2.51
C LEU A 3 -11.37 9.04 3.02
N PRO A 4 -12.12 8.30 2.16
CA PRO A 4 -12.92 7.18 2.64
C PRO A 4 -12.09 6.08 3.30
N LEU A 5 -10.90 5.75 2.78
CA LEU A 5 -9.98 4.78 3.42
C LEU A 5 -9.52 5.28 4.79
N ALA A 6 -9.12 6.54 4.88
CA ALA A 6 -8.70 7.15 6.14
C ALA A 6 -9.81 7.15 7.19
N LEU A 7 -11.04 7.50 6.81
CA LEU A 7 -12.18 7.49 7.72
C LEU A 7 -12.55 6.07 8.15
N LEU A 8 -12.52 5.09 7.23
CA LEU A 8 -12.77 3.70 7.56
C LEU A 8 -11.71 3.17 8.53
N HIS A 9 -10.44 3.47 8.29
CA HIS A 9 -9.36 3.11 9.20
C HIS A 9 -9.54 3.73 10.59
N LEU A 10 -9.77 5.04 10.66
CA LEU A 10 -9.98 5.75 11.94
C LEU A 10 -11.22 5.27 12.70
N SER A 11 -12.27 4.84 11.98
CA SER A 11 -13.49 4.31 12.64
C SER A 11 -13.26 3.01 13.41
N GLY A 12 -12.26 2.23 13.02
CA GLY A 12 -11.83 1.03 13.72
C GLY A 12 -10.83 1.28 14.87
N TYR A 13 -10.33 2.51 15.05
CA TYR A 13 -9.27 2.84 15.99
C TYR A 13 -9.59 2.53 17.47
N SER A 14 -10.85 2.43 17.85
CA SER A 14 -11.29 2.01 19.18
C SER A 14 -11.22 0.49 19.41
N SER A 15 -11.00 -0.32 18.37
CA SER A 15 -10.88 -1.76 18.48
C SER A 15 -9.43 -2.18 18.69
N ALA A 16 -9.21 -3.24 19.51
CA ALA A 16 -7.89 -3.82 19.75
C ALA A 16 -7.14 -4.21 18.45
N ALA A 17 -7.89 -4.45 17.38
CA ALA A 17 -7.42 -4.83 16.06
C ALA A 17 -6.54 -3.77 15.37
N LEU A 18 -6.69 -2.49 15.70
CA LEU A 18 -5.85 -1.43 15.13
C LEU A 18 -4.45 -1.38 15.71
N ARG A 19 -4.25 -1.97 16.88
CA ARG A 19 -2.92 -2.14 17.45
C ARG A 19 -2.04 -3.11 16.65
N GLU A 20 -2.66 -3.85 15.73
CA GLU A 20 -1.98 -4.82 14.87
C GLU A 20 -1.65 -4.27 13.47
N SER A 21 -2.06 -3.04 13.12
CA SER A 21 -1.60 -2.36 11.91
C SER A 21 -0.22 -1.72 12.18
N TRP A 22 0.80 -2.47 11.91
CA TRP A 22 2.18 -2.27 12.30
C TRP A 22 2.78 -0.88 12.04
N LEU A 23 2.52 -0.27 10.90
CA LEU A 23 3.11 1.04 10.57
C LEU A 23 2.51 2.14 11.44
N VAL A 24 1.20 2.10 11.66
CA VAL A 24 0.48 3.06 12.50
C VAL A 24 0.85 2.84 13.95
N GLU A 25 0.91 1.60 14.41
CA GLU A 25 1.28 1.24 15.78
C GLU A 25 2.73 1.67 16.08
N TYR A 26 3.68 1.38 15.19
CA TYR A 26 5.08 1.80 15.38
C TYR A 26 5.21 3.31 15.47
N VAL A 27 4.57 4.05 14.57
CA VAL A 27 4.60 5.53 14.59
C VAL A 27 3.87 6.08 15.81
N LEU A 28 2.71 5.51 16.17
CA LEU A 28 1.94 5.96 17.33
C LEU A 28 2.65 5.66 18.65
N MET A 29 3.29 4.50 18.81
CA MET A 29 4.05 4.14 20.01
C MET A 29 5.28 5.03 20.24
N GLN A 30 5.97 5.43 19.17
CA GLN A 30 7.17 6.27 19.28
C GLN A 30 6.85 7.74 19.58
N TRP A 31 5.64 8.20 19.25
CA TRP A 31 5.27 9.63 19.26
C TRP A 31 4.01 9.92 20.08
N GLU A 32 3.55 9.00 20.94
CA GLU A 32 2.46 9.31 21.87
C GLU A 32 2.87 10.49 22.79
N PRO A 33 1.98 11.46 23.01
CA PRO A 33 0.57 11.60 22.58
C PRO A 33 0.36 12.38 21.27
N TYR A 34 1.41 12.74 20.55
CA TYR A 34 1.36 13.69 19.43
C TYR A 34 1.05 13.05 18.07
N ALA A 35 1.30 11.75 17.92
CA ALA A 35 1.19 11.09 16.61
C ALA A 35 -0.22 11.17 16.02
N LEU A 36 -1.26 10.87 16.81
CA LEU A 36 -2.63 10.92 16.32
C LEU A 36 -3.07 12.34 15.94
N PRO A 37 -2.86 13.41 16.77
CA PRO A 37 -3.13 14.77 16.37
C PRO A 37 -2.39 15.19 15.09
N VAL A 38 -1.12 14.83 14.94
CA VAL A 38 -0.33 15.14 13.74
C VAL A 38 -0.89 14.44 12.51
N LEU A 39 -1.21 13.15 12.59
CA LEU A 39 -1.83 12.40 11.49
C LEU A 39 -3.17 13.01 11.07
N VAL A 40 -4.02 13.40 12.04
CA VAL A 40 -5.31 14.06 11.76
C VAL A 40 -5.10 15.41 11.09
N LEU A 41 -4.16 16.21 11.55
CA LEU A 41 -3.83 17.50 10.93
C LEU A 41 -3.30 17.34 9.51
N LEU A 42 -2.40 16.38 9.27
CA LEU A 42 -1.88 16.07 7.92
C LEU A 42 -3.01 15.60 7.00
N LEU A 43 -3.93 14.78 7.51
CA LEU A 43 -5.09 14.33 6.76
C LEU A 43 -6.02 15.50 6.40
N ILE A 44 -6.32 16.39 7.36
CA ILE A 44 -7.12 17.60 7.11
C ILE A 44 -6.44 18.48 6.07
N ALA A 45 -5.15 18.72 6.19
CA ALA A 45 -4.38 19.50 5.22
C ALA A 45 -4.42 18.87 3.82
N ALA A 46 -4.24 17.56 3.70
CA ALA A 46 -4.35 16.82 2.44
C ALA A 46 -5.76 16.92 1.84
N ILE A 47 -6.81 16.84 2.66
CA ILE A 47 -8.20 17.02 2.22
C ILE A 47 -8.43 18.43 1.66
N LEU A 48 -8.06 19.46 2.43
CA LEU A 48 -8.23 20.85 2.01
C LEU A 48 -7.48 21.15 0.72
N TRP A 49 -6.23 20.66 0.63
CA TRP A 49 -5.44 20.78 -0.59
C TRP A 49 -6.09 20.05 -1.79
N SER A 50 -6.59 18.82 -1.58
CA SER A 50 -7.28 18.04 -2.62
C SER A 50 -8.56 18.74 -3.10
N ILE A 51 -9.36 19.30 -2.18
CA ILE A 51 -10.57 20.07 -2.52
C ILE A 51 -10.21 21.29 -3.36
N GLY A 52 -9.16 22.02 -2.97
CA GLY A 52 -8.64 23.16 -3.72
C GLY A 52 -8.23 22.75 -5.15
N ARG A 53 -7.51 21.63 -5.29
CA ARG A 53 -7.08 21.12 -6.61
C ARG A 53 -8.25 20.63 -7.46
N ILE A 54 -9.23 19.93 -6.90
CA ILE A 54 -10.43 19.48 -7.64
C ILE A 54 -11.19 20.71 -8.17
N ARG A 55 -11.37 21.74 -7.34
CA ARG A 55 -12.05 22.98 -7.73
C ARG A 55 -11.27 23.73 -8.81
N SER A 56 -9.95 23.85 -8.66
CA SER A 56 -9.11 24.59 -9.61
C SER A 56 -8.98 23.91 -10.98
N LEU A 57 -9.18 22.59 -11.04
CA LEU A 57 -9.07 21.81 -12.28
C LEU A 57 -10.44 21.44 -12.89
N GLU A 58 -11.56 21.87 -12.26
CA GLU A 58 -12.94 21.60 -12.69
C GLU A 58 -13.19 20.10 -12.95
N LEU A 59 -12.58 19.22 -12.15
CA LEU A 59 -12.65 17.78 -12.34
C LEU A 59 -14.04 17.22 -12.00
N PRO A 60 -14.61 16.33 -12.84
CA PRO A 60 -15.87 15.64 -12.58
C PRO A 60 -15.68 14.57 -11.49
N TRP A 61 -15.72 14.98 -10.23
CA TRP A 61 -15.36 14.14 -9.08
C TRP A 61 -16.29 12.94 -8.83
N ARG A 62 -17.62 13.06 -9.14
CA ARG A 62 -18.59 11.99 -8.85
C ARG A 62 -18.37 10.75 -9.73
N GLY A 63 -18.34 10.92 -11.05
CA GLY A 63 -18.08 9.81 -11.97
C GLY A 63 -16.64 9.25 -11.84
N GLY A 64 -15.66 10.12 -11.60
CA GLY A 64 -14.27 9.71 -11.41
C GLY A 64 -14.03 8.81 -10.20
N ALA A 65 -14.71 9.05 -9.07
CA ALA A 65 -14.59 8.22 -7.88
C ALA A 65 -15.11 6.81 -8.10
N THR A 66 -16.27 6.68 -8.75
CA THR A 66 -16.88 5.38 -9.06
C THR A 66 -15.98 4.55 -9.99
N LEU A 67 -15.44 5.19 -11.04
CA LEU A 67 -14.55 4.53 -11.99
C LEU A 67 -13.24 4.05 -11.31
N ILE A 68 -12.64 4.88 -10.45
CA ILE A 68 -11.43 4.51 -9.68
C ILE A 68 -11.71 3.30 -8.80
N PHE A 69 -12.84 3.29 -8.09
CA PHE A 69 -13.19 2.17 -7.22
C PHE A 69 -13.48 0.90 -8.03
N ALA A 70 -14.21 0.99 -9.12
CA ALA A 70 -14.48 -0.15 -10.01
C ALA A 70 -13.20 -0.73 -10.61
N GLU A 71 -12.30 0.14 -11.12
CA GLU A 71 -11.01 -0.29 -11.65
C GLU A 71 -10.14 -0.95 -10.58
N ALA A 72 -10.07 -0.35 -9.38
CA ALA A 72 -9.31 -0.90 -8.26
C ALA A 72 -9.82 -2.29 -7.85
N LEU A 73 -11.13 -2.49 -7.83
CA LEU A 73 -11.73 -3.79 -7.53
C LEU A 73 -11.37 -4.84 -8.61
N CYS A 74 -11.41 -4.46 -9.89
CA CYS A 74 -10.95 -5.34 -10.96
C CYS A 74 -9.49 -5.76 -10.78
N TRP A 75 -8.61 -4.81 -10.48
CA TRP A 75 -7.20 -5.11 -10.21
C TRP A 75 -7.03 -6.01 -8.97
N ALA A 76 -7.77 -5.77 -7.89
CA ALA A 76 -7.70 -6.60 -6.67
C ALA A 76 -8.09 -8.07 -6.95
N VAL A 77 -9.11 -8.30 -7.76
CA VAL A 77 -9.55 -9.66 -8.16
C VAL A 77 -8.51 -10.35 -9.04
N VAL A 78 -7.85 -9.62 -9.93
CA VAL A 78 -6.83 -10.17 -10.85
C VAL A 78 -5.50 -10.41 -10.14
N LEU A 79 -5.17 -9.59 -9.14
CA LEU A 79 -3.85 -9.61 -8.48
C LEU A 79 -3.56 -10.95 -7.79
N GLY A 80 -4.52 -11.52 -7.08
CA GLY A 80 -4.35 -12.80 -6.39
C GLY A 80 -3.94 -13.95 -7.32
N PRO A 81 -4.73 -14.28 -8.35
CA PRO A 81 -4.35 -15.28 -9.35
C PRO A 81 -3.04 -14.95 -10.06
N LEU A 82 -2.78 -13.70 -10.40
CA LEU A 82 -1.54 -13.26 -11.05
C LEU A 82 -0.31 -13.54 -10.16
N LEU A 83 -0.35 -13.14 -8.90
CA LEU A 83 0.75 -13.37 -7.96
C LEU A 83 0.97 -14.87 -7.71
N SER A 84 -0.11 -15.64 -7.60
CA SER A 84 -0.04 -17.09 -7.45
C SER A 84 0.59 -17.78 -8.67
N PHE A 85 0.24 -17.34 -9.87
CA PHE A 85 0.83 -17.81 -11.12
C PHE A 85 2.32 -17.44 -11.20
N LEU A 86 2.70 -16.19 -10.96
CA LEU A 86 4.09 -15.75 -11.01
C LEU A 86 4.95 -16.53 -10.02
N ARG A 87 4.45 -16.74 -8.82
CA ARG A 87 5.12 -17.55 -7.81
C ARG A 87 5.35 -18.99 -8.26
N SER A 88 4.32 -19.62 -8.80
CA SER A 88 4.44 -21.00 -9.29
C SER A 88 5.45 -21.11 -10.44
N ALA A 89 5.51 -20.11 -11.30
CA ALA A 89 6.44 -20.07 -12.42
C ALA A 89 7.92 -20.01 -11.99
N ILE A 90 8.20 -19.48 -10.79
CA ILE A 90 9.56 -19.42 -10.23
C ILE A 90 9.85 -20.55 -9.23
N ASN A 91 8.98 -21.56 -9.15
CA ASN A 91 9.10 -22.75 -8.28
C ASN A 91 9.37 -22.43 -6.79
N VAL A 92 8.82 -21.34 -6.29
CA VAL A 92 8.89 -21.00 -4.87
C VAL A 92 7.70 -21.64 -4.16
N GLU A 93 7.99 -22.66 -3.34
CA GLU A 93 6.98 -23.23 -2.45
C GLU A 93 6.57 -22.21 -1.40
N LEU A 94 5.27 -22.01 -1.25
CA LEU A 94 4.70 -21.37 -0.08
C LEU A 94 4.39 -22.50 0.91
N LEU A 95 5.07 -22.50 2.04
CA LEU A 95 4.38 -22.92 3.24
C LEU A 95 3.08 -22.10 3.30
N PRO A 96 1.90 -22.72 3.57
CA PRO A 96 0.66 -21.98 3.57
C PRO A 96 0.89 -20.67 4.28
N LEU A 97 0.51 -19.57 3.62
CA LEU A 97 0.56 -18.24 4.23
C LEU A 97 -0.45 -18.32 5.37
N LEU A 98 0.02 -18.87 6.48
CA LEU A 98 -0.66 -18.79 7.73
C LEU A 98 -0.61 -17.30 8.06
N VAL A 99 -1.64 -16.57 7.63
CA VAL A 99 -2.13 -15.43 8.40
C VAL A 99 -2.53 -16.05 9.73
N THR A 100 -1.49 -16.32 10.53
CA THR A 100 -1.61 -17.08 11.76
C THR A 100 -2.49 -16.27 12.69
N GLY A 101 -3.74 -16.74 12.86
CA GLY A 101 -4.56 -16.42 14.01
C GLY A 101 -5.18 -15.04 14.13
N VAL A 102 -4.78 -14.05 13.33
CA VAL A 102 -5.27 -12.66 13.44
C VAL A 102 -6.68 -12.50 12.84
N GLY A 103 -7.04 -13.33 11.88
CA GLY A 103 -8.32 -13.22 11.16
C GLY A 103 -9.51 -13.83 11.88
N GLU A 104 -9.34 -14.94 12.56
CA GLU A 104 -10.44 -15.78 13.06
C GLU A 104 -11.29 -15.17 14.18
N SER A 105 -10.81 -14.17 14.90
CA SER A 105 -11.52 -13.52 16.00
C SER A 105 -11.99 -12.08 15.74
N LEU A 106 -11.67 -11.51 14.57
CA LEU A 106 -11.93 -10.12 14.27
C LEU A 106 -13.29 -9.90 13.60
N SER A 107 -14.00 -8.85 14.02
CA SER A 107 -15.21 -8.42 13.31
C SER A 107 -14.90 -7.97 11.87
N VAL A 108 -15.87 -8.10 10.96
CA VAL A 108 -15.73 -7.63 9.57
C VAL A 108 -15.31 -6.15 9.51
N HIS A 109 -15.85 -5.32 10.41
CA HIS A 109 -15.47 -3.91 10.52
C HIS A 109 -13.97 -3.76 10.86
N ALA A 110 -13.44 -4.53 11.80
CA ALA A 110 -12.04 -4.50 12.16
C ALA A 110 -11.14 -4.93 10.98
N LYS A 111 -11.50 -6.01 10.27
CA LYS A 111 -10.80 -6.47 9.07
C LYS A 111 -10.74 -5.41 7.97
N LEU A 112 -11.87 -4.75 7.70
CA LEU A 112 -11.93 -3.66 6.73
C LEU A 112 -11.12 -2.44 7.17
N SER A 113 -11.07 -2.14 8.46
CA SER A 113 -10.26 -1.03 9.00
C SER A 113 -8.77 -1.30 8.88
N ILE A 114 -8.31 -2.52 9.12
CA ILE A 114 -6.93 -2.96 8.91
C ILE A 114 -6.56 -2.84 7.43
N ALA A 115 -7.37 -3.42 6.55
CA ALA A 115 -7.16 -3.32 5.10
C ALA A 115 -7.10 -1.87 4.60
N ALA A 116 -7.95 -0.98 5.15
CA ALA A 116 -7.95 0.44 4.81
C ALA A 116 -6.67 1.15 5.26
N GLY A 117 -6.15 0.79 6.42
CA GLY A 117 -4.86 1.28 6.93
C GLY A 117 -3.70 0.84 6.04
N ALA A 118 -3.63 -0.45 5.70
CA ALA A 118 -2.63 -1.00 4.80
C ALA A 118 -2.67 -0.28 3.43
N GLY A 119 -3.82 -0.25 2.78
CA GLY A 119 -3.99 0.41 1.48
C GLY A 119 -3.67 1.91 1.49
N LEU A 120 -3.82 2.61 2.61
CA LEU A 120 -3.51 4.02 2.71
C LEU A 120 -2.04 4.27 3.09
N TYR A 121 -1.61 3.77 4.25
CA TYR A 121 -0.32 4.17 4.83
C TYR A 121 0.86 3.46 4.17
N GLU A 122 0.71 2.19 3.82
CA GLU A 122 1.78 1.46 3.15
C GLU A 122 1.98 1.99 1.73
N GLU A 123 0.91 2.32 1.00
CA GLU A 123 1.04 2.89 -0.32
C GLU A 123 1.63 4.31 -0.29
N LEU A 124 1.33 5.11 0.73
CA LEU A 124 2.01 6.39 0.93
C LEU A 124 3.50 6.19 1.23
N ALA A 125 3.84 5.29 2.15
CA ALA A 125 5.22 5.04 2.53
C ALA A 125 6.05 4.46 1.38
N PHE A 126 5.59 3.34 0.80
CA PHE A 126 6.40 2.62 -0.18
C PHE A 126 6.28 3.16 -1.61
N ARG A 127 5.14 3.73 -2.02
CA ARG A 127 4.96 4.21 -3.40
C ARG A 127 5.28 5.69 -3.55
N VAL A 128 4.81 6.53 -2.62
CA VAL A 128 5.10 7.97 -2.74
C VAL A 128 6.50 8.28 -2.23
N VAL A 129 6.83 7.87 -0.98
CA VAL A 129 8.10 8.24 -0.36
C VAL A 129 9.24 7.39 -0.92
N VAL A 130 9.18 6.06 -0.82
CA VAL A 130 10.31 5.21 -1.23
C VAL A 130 10.44 5.16 -2.75
N LEU A 131 9.42 4.66 -3.47
CA LEU A 131 9.51 4.52 -4.93
C LEU A 131 9.62 5.88 -5.63
N GLY A 132 8.71 6.80 -5.35
CA GLY A 132 8.69 8.13 -5.98
C GLY A 132 9.92 8.96 -5.62
N GLY A 133 10.24 9.05 -4.33
CA GLY A 133 11.41 9.78 -3.84
C GLY A 133 12.73 9.21 -4.38
N LEU A 134 12.93 7.89 -4.30
CA LEU A 134 14.13 7.24 -4.81
C LEU A 134 14.25 7.34 -6.33
N ALA A 135 13.15 7.19 -7.07
CA ALA A 135 13.16 7.37 -8.53
C ALA A 135 13.58 8.79 -8.94
N MET A 136 13.11 9.81 -8.19
CA MET A 136 13.53 11.21 -8.42
C MET A 136 15.02 11.42 -8.12
N LEU A 137 15.51 10.91 -7.00
CA LEU A 137 16.92 11.02 -6.60
C LEU A 137 17.84 10.31 -7.60
N LEU A 138 17.49 9.08 -7.98
CA LEU A 138 18.27 8.30 -8.94
C LEU A 138 18.25 8.93 -10.33
N ARG A 139 17.09 9.45 -10.77
CA ARG A 139 17.05 10.21 -12.03
C ARG A 139 18.00 11.42 -11.98
N ALA A 140 17.95 12.22 -10.93
CA ALA A 140 18.84 13.37 -10.78
C ALA A 140 20.32 12.97 -10.79
N PHE A 141 20.67 11.87 -10.13
CA PHE A 141 22.03 11.31 -10.15
C PHE A 141 22.45 10.85 -11.55
N PHE A 142 21.62 10.05 -12.22
CA PHE A 142 21.93 9.47 -13.52
C PHE A 142 21.94 10.49 -14.67
N LEU A 143 21.30 11.65 -14.52
CA LEU A 143 21.40 12.75 -15.49
C LEU A 143 22.81 13.27 -15.70
N ASN A 144 23.74 13.03 -14.75
CA ASN A 144 25.13 13.39 -14.92
C ASN A 144 25.88 12.45 -15.88
N PHE A 145 25.33 11.28 -16.21
CA PHE A 145 26.01 10.24 -16.99
C PHE A 145 25.23 9.82 -18.23
N PHE A 146 23.92 10.01 -18.25
CA PHE A 146 23.01 9.51 -19.28
C PHE A 146 22.01 10.57 -19.75
N SER A 147 21.38 10.32 -20.88
CA SER A 147 20.25 11.12 -21.34
C SER A 147 19.06 11.01 -20.37
N ASP A 148 18.18 12.02 -20.34
CA ASP A 148 17.01 12.04 -19.46
C ASP A 148 16.12 10.79 -19.58
N VAL A 149 15.97 10.28 -20.78
CA VAL A 149 15.17 9.06 -21.03
C VAL A 149 15.77 7.84 -20.35
N ILE A 150 17.10 7.67 -20.44
CA ILE A 150 17.82 6.55 -19.81
C ILE A 150 17.84 6.73 -18.29
N ALA A 151 18.19 7.92 -17.81
CA ALA A 151 18.24 8.25 -16.40
C ALA A 151 16.91 7.95 -15.69
N ARG A 152 15.80 8.34 -16.32
CA ARG A 152 14.44 8.08 -15.80
C ARG A 152 14.10 6.58 -15.79
N LYS A 153 14.39 5.84 -16.85
CA LYS A 153 14.08 4.41 -16.94
C LYS A 153 14.89 3.59 -15.92
N VAL A 154 16.20 3.83 -15.87
CA VAL A 154 17.11 3.12 -14.94
C VAL A 154 16.79 3.49 -13.51
N GLY A 155 16.61 4.79 -13.23
CA GLY A 155 16.24 5.26 -11.88
C GLY A 155 14.92 4.66 -11.39
N PHE A 156 13.91 4.61 -12.27
CA PHE A 156 12.63 3.97 -11.96
C PHE A 156 12.77 2.46 -11.70
N ALA A 157 13.50 1.74 -12.55
CA ALA A 157 13.67 0.29 -12.38
C ALA A 157 14.34 -0.04 -11.04
N ILE A 158 15.44 0.63 -10.70
CA ILE A 158 16.12 0.44 -9.41
C ILE A 158 15.20 0.79 -8.25
N ALA A 159 14.51 1.93 -8.31
CA ALA A 159 13.59 2.34 -7.26
C ALA A 159 12.43 1.36 -7.08
N LEU A 160 11.89 0.79 -8.17
CA LEU A 160 10.82 -0.20 -8.14
C LEU A 160 11.22 -1.46 -7.38
N PHE A 161 12.37 -2.05 -7.74
CA PHE A 161 12.86 -3.25 -7.07
C PHE A 161 13.23 -2.98 -5.61
N THR A 162 13.90 -1.86 -5.34
CA THR A 162 14.24 -1.46 -3.96
C THR A 162 12.98 -1.28 -3.10
N SER A 163 11.98 -0.54 -3.60
CA SER A 163 10.72 -0.34 -2.89
C SER A 163 9.98 -1.65 -2.64
N ALA A 164 9.97 -2.57 -3.62
CA ALA A 164 9.32 -3.87 -3.50
C ALA A 164 9.99 -4.77 -2.44
N ILE A 165 11.32 -4.80 -2.40
CA ILE A 165 12.07 -5.55 -1.39
C ILE A 165 11.87 -4.93 -0.01
N LEU A 166 11.95 -3.61 0.12
CA LEU A 166 11.73 -2.93 1.41
C LEU A 166 10.30 -3.16 1.92
N PHE A 167 9.31 -3.16 1.03
CA PHE A 167 7.92 -3.51 1.37
C PHE A 167 7.83 -4.93 1.95
N ALA A 168 8.47 -5.91 1.31
CA ALA A 168 8.45 -7.29 1.78
C ALA A 168 9.19 -7.46 3.13
N VAL A 169 10.37 -6.83 3.27
CA VAL A 169 11.19 -6.90 4.49
C VAL A 169 10.50 -6.21 5.67
N ALA A 170 9.82 -5.08 5.43
CA ALA A 170 9.10 -4.35 6.47
C ALA A 170 8.06 -5.22 7.19
N HIS A 171 7.36 -6.11 6.49
CA HIS A 171 6.43 -7.05 7.11
C HIS A 171 7.12 -8.03 8.07
N GLY A 172 8.36 -8.46 7.77
CA GLY A 172 9.14 -9.32 8.65
C GLY A 172 9.69 -8.62 9.88
N MET A 173 10.05 -7.34 9.77
CA MET A 173 10.56 -6.55 10.89
C MET A 173 9.51 -6.23 11.95
N MET A 174 8.23 -6.34 11.61
CA MET A 174 7.09 -5.88 12.40
C MET A 174 6.36 -7.01 13.16
N GLY A 175 7.03 -8.13 13.35
CA GLY A 175 6.54 -9.24 14.18
C GLY A 175 6.14 -10.50 13.41
N ASP A 176 5.96 -10.44 12.11
CA ASP A 176 5.77 -11.63 11.28
C ASP A 176 7.12 -12.22 10.87
N GLN A 177 7.73 -12.99 11.76
CA GLN A 177 9.03 -13.62 11.48
C GLN A 177 8.96 -14.57 10.28
N SER A 178 7.80 -15.13 9.95
CA SER A 178 7.61 -15.95 8.75
C SER A 178 7.79 -15.14 7.46
N ALA A 179 7.67 -13.83 7.52
CA ALA A 179 7.89 -12.95 6.36
C ALA A 179 9.32 -12.98 5.82
N PHE A 180 10.31 -13.42 6.61
CA PHE A 180 11.68 -13.65 6.15
C PHE A 180 11.89 -15.01 5.49
N GLU A 181 10.92 -15.91 5.55
CA GLU A 181 10.96 -17.13 4.76
C GLU A 181 10.89 -16.81 3.26
N THR A 182 11.57 -17.63 2.45
CA THR A 182 11.69 -17.36 1.00
C THR A 182 10.33 -17.20 0.32
N GLY A 183 9.35 -18.02 0.67
CA GLY A 183 8.02 -17.97 0.07
C GLY A 183 7.29 -16.64 0.29
N PRO A 184 7.01 -16.25 1.54
CA PRO A 184 6.38 -14.97 1.88
C PRO A 184 7.17 -13.75 1.37
N LEU A 185 8.51 -13.77 1.51
CA LEU A 185 9.37 -12.67 1.04
C LEU A 185 9.23 -12.44 -0.47
N VAL A 186 9.31 -13.52 -1.26
CA VAL A 186 9.16 -13.45 -2.72
C VAL A 186 7.74 -13.01 -3.09
N TYR A 187 6.73 -13.58 -2.46
CA TYR A 187 5.33 -13.23 -2.73
C TYR A 187 5.06 -11.74 -2.49
N ARG A 188 5.49 -11.21 -1.33
CA ARG A 188 5.34 -9.80 -1.00
C ARG A 188 6.19 -8.89 -1.90
N SER A 189 7.38 -9.34 -2.31
CA SER A 189 8.18 -8.59 -3.29
C SER A 189 7.49 -8.51 -4.65
N LEU A 190 6.88 -9.60 -5.13
CA LEU A 190 6.08 -9.60 -6.35
C LEU A 190 4.85 -8.69 -6.24
N ALA A 191 4.15 -8.73 -5.11
CA ALA A 191 3.06 -7.81 -4.81
C ALA A 191 3.56 -6.36 -4.80
N GLY A 192 4.71 -6.11 -4.18
CA GLY A 192 5.38 -4.81 -4.16
C GLY A 192 5.68 -4.26 -5.55
N ILE A 193 6.17 -5.11 -6.47
CA ILE A 193 6.39 -4.76 -7.87
C ILE A 193 5.05 -4.44 -8.56
N ALA A 194 4.03 -5.28 -8.39
CA ALA A 194 2.72 -5.09 -9.02
C ALA A 194 2.07 -3.77 -8.56
N PHE A 195 2.04 -3.49 -7.27
CA PHE A 195 1.55 -2.21 -6.74
C PHE A 195 2.42 -1.02 -7.18
N GLY A 196 3.75 -1.18 -7.25
CA GLY A 196 4.64 -0.14 -7.76
C GLY A 196 4.37 0.22 -9.23
N LEU A 197 4.12 -0.78 -10.08
CA LEU A 197 3.69 -0.58 -11.47
C LEU A 197 2.30 0.06 -11.53
N LEU A 198 1.35 -0.41 -10.72
CA LEU A 198 0.01 0.15 -10.64
C LEU A 198 0.05 1.62 -10.23
N PHE A 199 0.83 1.96 -9.21
CA PHE A 199 1.06 3.35 -8.80
C PHE A 199 1.64 4.20 -9.95
N TRP A 200 2.64 3.68 -10.65
CA TRP A 200 3.31 4.42 -11.72
C TRP A 200 2.41 4.71 -12.92
N PHE A 201 1.58 3.75 -13.31
CA PHE A 201 0.73 3.88 -14.50
C PHE A 201 -0.67 4.42 -14.19
N ARG A 202 -1.22 4.16 -13.01
CA ARG A 202 -2.61 4.49 -12.65
C ARG A 202 -2.73 5.47 -11.49
N GLY A 203 -1.62 5.73 -10.79
CA GLY A 203 -1.57 6.68 -9.68
C GLY A 203 -1.97 6.10 -8.33
N LEU A 204 -1.76 6.92 -7.29
CA LEU A 204 -1.90 6.51 -5.90
C LEU A 204 -3.33 6.05 -5.53
N ALA A 205 -4.36 6.70 -6.04
CA ALA A 205 -5.72 6.38 -5.64
C ALA A 205 -6.12 4.96 -6.06
N ILE A 206 -5.85 4.57 -7.32
CA ILE A 206 -6.16 3.22 -7.80
C ILE A 206 -5.29 2.20 -7.06
N CYS A 207 -4.01 2.48 -6.86
CA CYS A 207 -3.11 1.60 -6.10
C CYS A 207 -3.61 1.35 -4.69
N ALA A 208 -3.93 2.40 -3.93
CA ALA A 208 -4.40 2.31 -2.55
C ALA A 208 -5.73 1.57 -2.42
N TYR A 209 -6.69 1.83 -3.30
CA TYR A 209 -7.96 1.11 -3.30
C TYR A 209 -7.81 -0.35 -3.75
N THR A 210 -6.87 -0.64 -4.67
CA THR A 210 -6.56 -2.03 -5.06
C THR A 210 -5.97 -2.80 -3.89
N HIS A 211 -5.02 -2.20 -3.16
CA HIS A 211 -4.43 -2.82 -1.98
C HIS A 211 -5.49 -3.06 -0.89
N PHE A 212 -6.25 -2.04 -0.55
CA PHE A 212 -7.39 -2.18 0.36
C PHE A 212 -8.32 -3.33 -0.02
N ALA A 213 -8.79 -3.37 -1.27
CA ALA A 213 -9.74 -4.38 -1.72
C ALA A 213 -9.11 -5.79 -1.73
N TYR A 214 -7.84 -5.90 -2.10
CA TYR A 214 -7.10 -7.14 -2.09
C TYR A 214 -7.00 -7.72 -0.67
N ASP A 215 -6.56 -6.91 0.30
CA ASP A 215 -6.46 -7.33 1.70
C ASP A 215 -7.82 -7.62 2.32
N ALA A 216 -8.84 -6.81 2.03
CA ALA A 216 -10.20 -7.06 2.48
C ALA A 216 -10.74 -8.41 2.00
N ILE A 217 -10.47 -8.77 0.72
CA ILE A 217 -10.85 -10.07 0.16
C ILE A 217 -10.11 -11.21 0.90
N LEU A 218 -8.81 -11.05 1.16
CA LEU A 218 -8.03 -12.06 1.88
C LEU A 218 -8.52 -12.24 3.31
N LEU A 219 -8.65 -11.15 4.07
CA LEU A 219 -9.05 -11.18 5.49
C LEU A 219 -10.47 -11.71 5.69
N ILE A 220 -11.39 -11.47 4.75
CA ILE A 220 -12.76 -11.97 4.84
C ILE A 220 -12.87 -13.45 4.42
N LYS A 221 -12.05 -13.90 3.47
CA LYS A 221 -12.07 -15.30 3.02
C LYS A 221 -11.43 -16.29 4.00
N LEU A 222 -10.66 -15.81 4.97
CA LEU A 222 -10.00 -16.64 5.98
C LEU A 222 -10.92 -17.02 7.16
N ASP A 223 -12.19 -16.65 7.14
CA ASP A 223 -13.26 -17.17 8.01
C ASP A 223 -13.88 -18.42 7.37
#